data_2962065365ab242463cd96cce8b2ba0d
#
_entry.id   2962065365ab242463cd96cce8b2ba0d
#
_cell.length_a   1.000
_cell.length_b   1.000
_cell.length_c   1.000
_cell.angle_alpha   90.00
_cell.angle_beta   90.00
_cell.angle_gamma   90.00
#
_symmetry.space_group_name_H-M   'P 1'
#
loop_
_entity.id
_entity.type
_entity.pdbx_description
1 polymer ?
#
loop_
_entity_poly.entity_id
_entity_poly.type
_entity_poly.pdbx_seq_one_letter_code
_entity_poly.pdbx_strand_id
1 'polypeptide(L)'
;MQRLKKLVMNCGVPAIALTICYLLVKDKMTAEALSQLPDKVGAIPAWAWVGALAMTIASFWSVGRYDEVGHLYFRTGIPPQQARTTGAAAIALGQFIGFALVTSALARWRLLPEFSLGQALRHSAFVSVCFIVSWVALTSIVCVLLPAPDWAFWPGILGVVVTYALLFTLFFKPSLRFRGRAVHLPTLRHSANLLLWTTIDLTTASAALYFLLPPEHGLSFLQILPLFLIALGAALVSNTPGGIGPFEVTLMAAMPHIAFGDLLGSLLAFRIVYFVVPAIIAGLVLLRPFTAFQRPVRHDEPPSLADAPRSEVAVIRQNGGKAIHLLGAKVAIWPTGQTMTALFDPISGGAPSLMHGLRFLGRQHGRIPMVYKCSARIAAGLRYGGWSVLHLADDAVIDAPHYDTNIPARRTLRRKLRAAEKAGVRIELTPAWPWAELARVDAEWQARNGMARGGTMGRFSPDYVAGQWVALAKCEDRVVAFITCHQSTQEWCLDLMRSTSDAPDGTMHALVDTAIKHADGAGAARFNMAATPACPNPNSAFWRWAAVQATAFSKTAGLRQFKSNFAPQWEPRYAAAPGPVPLILGLCDVAREVIMPPPIQQDPGLTSNEPHNVDADYEVASARTA
;
A
#
# COMPACT_ATOMS: atom_id res chain seq x y z
N MET A 1 7.82 25.61 -33.31
CA MET A 1 7.50 26.43 -32.13
C MET A 1 7.57 25.66 -30.80
N GLN A 2 6.99 24.47 -30.64
CA GLN A 2 7.06 23.71 -29.38
C GLN A 2 8.47 23.24 -28.97
N ARG A 3 9.35 22.86 -29.94
CA ARG A 3 10.75 22.49 -29.65
C ARG A 3 11.57 23.69 -29.17
N LEU A 4 11.36 24.86 -29.73
CA LEU A 4 12.04 26.11 -29.34
C LEU A 4 11.59 26.57 -27.94
N LYS A 5 10.29 26.50 -27.62
CA LYS A 5 9.76 26.73 -26.26
C LYS A 5 10.36 25.78 -25.21
N LYS A 6 10.51 24.48 -25.55
CA LYS A 6 11.17 23.52 -24.66
C LYS A 6 12.65 23.80 -24.48
N LEU A 7 13.35 24.19 -25.53
CA LEU A 7 14.78 24.54 -25.46
C LEU A 7 15.00 25.80 -24.61
N VAL A 8 14.18 26.83 -24.81
CA VAL A 8 14.22 28.08 -24.02
C VAL A 8 13.86 27.83 -22.57
N MET A 9 12.87 26.97 -22.27
CA MET A 9 12.54 26.60 -20.88
C MET A 9 13.64 25.77 -20.23
N ASN A 10 14.27 24.84 -20.93
CA ASN A 10 15.29 23.96 -20.35
C ASN A 10 16.67 24.63 -20.19
N CYS A 11 17.01 25.58 -21.01
CA CYS A 11 18.30 26.30 -20.93
C CYS A 11 18.14 27.72 -20.38
N GLY A 12 16.99 28.34 -20.55
CA GLY A 12 16.73 29.72 -20.12
C GLY A 12 16.68 29.90 -18.62
N VAL A 13 15.98 29.00 -17.91
CA VAL A 13 15.86 29.08 -16.42
C VAL A 13 17.23 28.91 -15.75
N PRO A 14 18.05 27.90 -16.07
CA PRO A 14 19.42 27.82 -15.55
C PRO A 14 20.30 29.01 -15.92
N ALA A 15 20.23 29.50 -17.15
CA ALA A 15 21.02 30.66 -17.59
C ALA A 15 20.62 31.93 -16.82
N ILE A 16 19.33 32.20 -16.68
CA ILE A 16 18.83 33.34 -15.88
C ILE A 16 19.26 33.21 -14.41
N ALA A 17 19.11 32.02 -13.81
CA ALA A 17 19.51 31.76 -12.44
C ALA A 17 21.01 32.01 -12.23
N LEU A 18 21.87 31.50 -13.11
CA LEU A 18 23.32 31.72 -13.08
C LEU A 18 23.68 33.20 -13.29
N THR A 19 22.99 33.90 -14.18
CA THR A 19 23.21 35.34 -14.41
C THR A 19 22.84 36.15 -13.14
N ILE A 20 21.70 35.84 -12.52
CA ILE A 20 21.30 36.49 -11.26
C ILE A 20 22.32 36.19 -10.15
N CYS A 21 22.74 34.93 -10.00
CA CYS A 21 23.77 34.56 -9.03
C CYS A 21 25.08 35.28 -9.27
N TYR A 22 25.53 35.36 -10.50
CA TYR A 22 26.74 36.13 -10.86
C TYR A 22 26.60 37.62 -10.51
N LEU A 23 25.48 38.26 -10.84
CA LEU A 23 25.24 39.67 -10.52
C LEU A 23 25.21 39.94 -9.02
N LEU A 24 24.73 38.99 -8.21
CA LEU A 24 24.67 39.12 -6.75
C LEU A 24 26.03 38.93 -6.06
N VAL A 25 26.96 38.22 -6.70
CA VAL A 25 28.24 37.84 -6.08
C VAL A 25 29.46 38.53 -6.74
N LYS A 26 29.32 39.08 -7.98
CA LYS A 26 30.43 39.66 -8.77
C LYS A 26 31.27 40.66 -7.99
N ASP A 27 30.63 41.50 -7.18
CA ASP A 27 31.34 42.56 -6.40
C ASP A 27 32.13 41.97 -5.22
N LYS A 28 31.82 40.75 -4.80
CA LYS A 28 32.53 40.03 -3.71
C LYS A 28 33.57 39.03 -4.28
N MET A 29 33.48 38.68 -5.56
CA MET A 29 34.45 37.79 -6.27
C MET A 29 35.66 38.60 -6.75
N THR A 30 36.47 39.10 -5.85
CA THR A 30 37.72 39.75 -6.17
C THR A 30 38.82 38.74 -6.52
N ALA A 31 39.79 39.11 -7.35
CA ALA A 31 40.93 38.24 -7.66
C ALA A 31 41.67 37.80 -6.38
N GLU A 32 41.73 38.68 -5.38
CA GLU A 32 42.33 38.41 -4.07
C GLU A 32 41.54 37.36 -3.28
N ALA A 33 40.19 37.43 -3.26
CA ALA A 33 39.35 36.41 -2.62
C ALA A 33 39.51 35.03 -3.28
N LEU A 34 39.65 34.98 -4.60
CA LEU A 34 39.88 33.74 -5.33
C LEU A 34 41.27 33.15 -5.09
N SER A 35 42.30 33.98 -4.99
CA SER A 35 43.69 33.54 -4.71
C SER A 35 43.89 32.96 -3.34
N GLN A 36 43.07 33.37 -2.34
CA GLN A 36 43.11 32.87 -0.96
C GLN A 36 42.31 31.58 -0.75
N LEU A 37 41.52 31.12 -1.73
CA LEU A 37 40.68 29.91 -1.56
C LEU A 37 41.47 28.63 -1.22
N PRO A 38 42.62 28.33 -1.83
CA PRO A 38 43.41 27.15 -1.45
C PRO A 38 43.83 27.19 0.00
N ASP A 39 44.24 28.34 0.51
CA ASP A 39 44.65 28.53 1.91
C ASP A 39 43.46 28.37 2.87
N LYS A 40 42.28 28.89 2.49
CA LYS A 40 41.05 28.73 3.29
C LYS A 40 40.59 27.26 3.34
N VAL A 41 40.67 26.55 2.23
CA VAL A 41 40.35 25.10 2.20
C VAL A 41 41.40 24.31 2.97
N GLY A 42 42.68 24.67 2.85
CA GLY A 42 43.79 24.05 3.62
C GLY A 42 43.71 24.27 5.12
N ALA A 43 43.10 25.39 5.57
CA ALA A 43 42.90 25.70 6.98
C ALA A 43 41.80 24.85 7.66
N ILE A 44 40.96 24.13 6.91
CA ILE A 44 39.92 23.23 7.44
C ILE A 44 40.60 22.05 8.15
N PRO A 45 40.33 21.83 9.45
CA PRO A 45 41.00 20.78 10.22
C PRO A 45 40.66 19.38 9.75
N ALA A 46 41.59 18.44 9.84
CA ALA A 46 41.43 17.07 9.34
C ALA A 46 40.21 16.33 9.90
N TRP A 47 39.87 16.57 11.20
CA TRP A 47 38.68 15.98 11.80
C TRP A 47 37.38 16.43 11.14
N ALA A 48 37.32 17.65 10.63
CA ALA A 48 36.16 18.17 9.90
C ALA A 48 35.97 17.47 8.55
N TRP A 49 37.06 17.19 7.81
CA TRP A 49 37.03 16.40 6.60
C TRP A 49 36.56 14.96 6.88
N VAL A 50 37.07 14.31 7.94
CA VAL A 50 36.64 12.98 8.32
C VAL A 50 35.16 12.97 8.71
N GLY A 51 34.71 13.96 9.50
CA GLY A 51 33.30 14.11 9.87
C GLY A 51 32.41 14.31 8.65
N ALA A 52 32.77 15.19 7.72
CA ALA A 52 32.03 15.44 6.49
C ALA A 52 31.97 14.19 5.60
N LEU A 53 33.07 13.46 5.47
CA LEU A 53 33.12 12.21 4.70
C LEU A 53 32.22 11.12 5.34
N ALA A 54 32.28 10.96 6.66
CA ALA A 54 31.40 10.03 7.38
C ALA A 54 29.92 10.34 7.17
N MET A 55 29.56 11.62 7.24
CA MET A 55 28.18 12.06 6.97
C MET A 55 27.79 11.86 5.50
N THR A 56 28.70 12.08 4.56
CA THR A 56 28.48 11.80 3.13
C THR A 56 28.24 10.31 2.89
N ILE A 57 29.01 9.43 3.51
CA ILE A 57 28.80 7.98 3.45
C ILE A 57 27.42 7.61 3.98
N ALA A 58 27.01 8.17 5.12
CA ALA A 58 25.69 7.95 5.71
C ALA A 58 24.55 8.45 4.80
N SER A 59 24.72 9.59 4.15
CA SER A 59 23.80 10.14 3.17
C SER A 59 23.64 9.18 1.97
N PHE A 60 24.73 8.79 1.32
CA PHE A 60 24.65 7.89 0.15
C PHE A 60 24.22 6.46 0.49
N TRP A 61 24.43 6.02 1.71
CA TRP A 61 23.84 4.77 2.20
C TRP A 61 22.32 4.86 2.29
N SER A 62 21.76 5.99 2.75
CA SER A 62 20.31 6.21 2.78
C SER A 62 19.72 6.45 1.38
N VAL A 63 20.45 7.15 0.50
CA VAL A 63 20.11 7.30 -0.92
C VAL A 63 19.95 5.94 -1.61
N GLY A 64 20.86 5.00 -1.38
CA GLY A 64 20.73 3.64 -1.90
C GLY A 64 19.47 2.94 -1.41
N ARG A 65 19.13 3.05 -0.12
CA ARG A 65 17.91 2.46 0.46
C ARG A 65 16.63 3.13 -0.04
N TYR A 66 16.68 4.41 -0.27
CA TYR A 66 15.60 5.17 -0.87
C TYR A 66 15.31 4.66 -2.30
N ASP A 67 16.33 4.41 -3.11
CA ASP A 67 16.17 3.89 -4.49
C ASP A 67 15.60 2.46 -4.50
N GLU A 68 16.00 1.63 -3.52
CA GLU A 68 15.43 0.29 -3.32
C GLU A 68 13.90 0.31 -3.17
N VAL A 69 13.34 1.34 -2.51
CA VAL A 69 11.88 1.50 -2.38
C VAL A 69 11.23 1.68 -3.74
N GLY A 70 11.86 2.37 -4.68
CA GLY A 70 11.40 2.48 -6.06
C GLY A 70 11.36 1.12 -6.78
N HIS A 71 12.40 0.29 -6.59
CA HIS A 71 12.43 -1.07 -7.13
C HIS A 71 11.34 -1.96 -6.54
N LEU A 72 11.06 -1.84 -5.23
CA LEU A 72 9.94 -2.53 -4.58
C LEU A 72 8.58 -2.07 -5.13
N TYR A 73 8.42 -0.76 -5.32
CA TYR A 73 7.18 -0.20 -5.87
C TYR A 73 6.90 -0.70 -7.29
N PHE A 74 7.90 -0.71 -8.17
CA PHE A 74 7.79 -1.21 -9.55
C PHE A 74 7.91 -2.73 -9.66
N ARG A 75 8.15 -3.44 -8.56
CA ARG A 75 8.31 -4.90 -8.52
C ARG A 75 9.32 -5.40 -9.55
N THR A 76 10.45 -4.70 -9.65
CA THR A 76 11.47 -5.02 -10.65
C THR A 76 12.17 -6.34 -10.43
N GLY A 77 12.12 -6.88 -9.19
CA GLY A 77 12.80 -8.11 -8.80
C GLY A 77 14.33 -7.98 -8.68
N ILE A 78 14.89 -6.80 -8.86
CA ILE A 78 16.31 -6.54 -8.70
C ILE A 78 16.73 -6.83 -7.25
N PRO A 79 17.85 -7.55 -7.04
CA PRO A 79 18.37 -7.80 -5.69
C PRO A 79 18.62 -6.50 -4.92
N PRO A 80 18.30 -6.43 -3.61
CA PRO A 80 18.42 -5.20 -2.83
C PRO A 80 19.80 -4.55 -2.88
N GLN A 81 20.86 -5.35 -2.90
CA GLN A 81 22.22 -4.83 -2.98
C GLN A 81 22.50 -4.14 -4.31
N GLN A 82 22.06 -4.74 -5.43
CA GLN A 82 22.20 -4.13 -6.77
C GLN A 82 21.36 -2.85 -6.88
N ALA A 83 20.11 -2.86 -6.39
CA ALA A 83 19.24 -1.70 -6.35
C ALA A 83 19.90 -0.52 -5.60
N ARG A 84 20.43 -0.79 -4.39
CA ARG A 84 21.09 0.24 -3.55
C ARG A 84 22.32 0.82 -4.22
N THR A 85 23.20 -0.04 -4.73
CA THR A 85 24.45 0.42 -5.38
C THR A 85 24.16 1.20 -6.65
N THR A 86 23.21 0.72 -7.47
CA THR A 86 22.79 1.42 -8.70
C THR A 86 22.15 2.76 -8.38
N GLY A 87 21.30 2.82 -7.36
CA GLY A 87 20.63 4.05 -6.93
C GLY A 87 21.63 5.11 -6.46
N ALA A 88 22.54 4.73 -5.56
CA ALA A 88 23.58 5.62 -5.06
C ALA A 88 24.47 6.15 -6.20
N ALA A 89 24.92 5.27 -7.11
CA ALA A 89 25.74 5.66 -8.24
C ALA A 89 24.98 6.57 -9.24
N ALA A 90 23.72 6.24 -9.54
CA ALA A 90 22.90 7.02 -10.45
C ALA A 90 22.61 8.44 -9.92
N ILE A 91 22.36 8.56 -8.62
CA ILE A 91 22.09 9.86 -7.99
C ILE A 91 23.39 10.68 -7.88
N ALA A 92 24.52 10.07 -7.49
CA ALA A 92 25.83 10.74 -7.45
C ALA A 92 26.19 11.38 -8.80
N LEU A 93 26.04 10.63 -9.89
CA LEU A 93 26.29 11.14 -11.24
C LEU A 93 25.28 12.21 -11.66
N GLY A 94 24.01 12.02 -11.32
CA GLY A 94 22.96 13.00 -11.62
C GLY A 94 23.16 14.33 -10.91
N GLN A 95 23.63 14.29 -9.66
CA GLN A 95 23.96 15.49 -8.89
C GLN A 95 25.21 16.19 -9.42
N PHE A 96 26.23 15.45 -9.82
CA PHE A 96 27.50 16.00 -10.29
C PHE A 96 27.42 16.57 -11.71
N ILE A 97 26.90 15.77 -12.66
CA ILE A 97 26.83 16.16 -14.09
C ILE A 97 25.69 17.14 -14.36
N GLY A 98 24.64 17.07 -13.55
CA GLY A 98 23.38 17.78 -13.79
C GLY A 98 22.42 16.99 -14.69
N PHE A 99 21.27 17.59 -15.05
CA PHE A 99 20.16 16.92 -15.74
C PHE A 99 19.78 15.60 -15.06
N ALA A 100 19.63 15.65 -13.74
CA ALA A 100 19.55 14.51 -12.84
C ALA A 100 18.65 13.38 -13.34
N LEU A 101 17.49 13.69 -13.94
CA LEU A 101 16.57 12.70 -14.48
C LEU A 101 17.21 11.84 -15.57
N VAL A 102 17.84 12.48 -16.55
CA VAL A 102 18.43 11.80 -17.73
C VAL A 102 19.70 11.07 -17.36
N THR A 103 20.60 11.74 -16.64
CA THR A 103 21.89 11.17 -16.21
C THR A 103 21.68 9.95 -15.31
N SER A 104 20.77 10.06 -14.33
CA SER A 104 20.44 8.93 -13.44
C SER A 104 19.76 7.79 -14.21
N ALA A 105 18.94 8.07 -15.22
CA ALA A 105 18.33 7.03 -16.04
C ALA A 105 19.37 6.29 -16.89
N LEU A 106 20.31 7.00 -17.49
CA LEU A 106 21.41 6.41 -18.28
C LEU A 106 22.31 5.54 -17.39
N ALA A 107 22.63 6.00 -16.17
CA ALA A 107 23.41 5.22 -15.21
C ALA A 107 22.69 3.92 -14.82
N ARG A 108 21.37 3.97 -14.52
CA ARG A 108 20.57 2.77 -14.22
C ARG A 108 20.49 1.82 -15.42
N TRP A 109 20.25 2.34 -16.61
CA TRP A 109 20.21 1.55 -17.84
C TRP A 109 21.53 0.85 -18.12
N ARG A 110 22.67 1.51 -17.84
CA ARG A 110 24.02 0.91 -18.01
C ARG A 110 24.32 -0.16 -16.96
N LEU A 111 23.90 0.07 -15.70
CA LEU A 111 24.21 -0.82 -14.57
C LEU A 111 23.28 -2.02 -14.46
N LEU A 112 22.03 -1.90 -14.91
CA LEU A 112 21.01 -2.94 -14.82
C LEU A 112 20.65 -3.45 -16.22
N PRO A 113 21.25 -4.57 -16.68
CA PRO A 113 21.02 -5.11 -18.02
C PRO A 113 19.54 -5.47 -18.31
N GLU A 114 18.75 -5.73 -17.26
CA GLU A 114 17.33 -6.06 -17.37
C GLU A 114 16.45 -4.83 -17.70
N PHE A 115 16.98 -3.62 -17.51
CA PHE A 115 16.22 -2.40 -17.73
C PHE A 115 16.29 -1.94 -19.19
N SER A 116 15.11 -1.73 -19.79
CA SER A 116 15.03 -0.87 -20.97
C SER A 116 15.23 0.60 -20.59
N LEU A 117 15.67 1.43 -21.53
CA LEU A 117 15.82 2.87 -21.29
C LEU A 117 14.51 3.52 -20.79
N GLY A 118 13.35 3.06 -21.32
CA GLY A 118 12.05 3.54 -20.88
C GLY A 118 11.72 3.19 -19.42
N GLN A 119 12.10 1.99 -18.98
CA GLN A 119 11.97 1.59 -17.57
C GLN A 119 12.89 2.39 -16.66
N ALA A 120 14.15 2.60 -17.07
CA ALA A 120 15.11 3.42 -16.34
C ALA A 120 14.65 4.87 -16.20
N LEU A 121 14.10 5.47 -17.26
CA LEU A 121 13.52 6.82 -17.23
C LEU A 121 12.30 6.89 -16.29
N ARG A 122 11.39 5.90 -16.37
CA ARG A 122 10.21 5.84 -15.49
C ARG A 122 10.60 5.70 -14.03
N HIS A 123 11.59 4.85 -13.74
CA HIS A 123 12.10 4.67 -12.38
C HIS A 123 12.76 5.96 -11.87
N SER A 124 13.63 6.59 -12.66
CA SER A 124 14.30 7.84 -12.29
C SER A 124 13.30 9.00 -12.09
N ALA A 125 12.25 9.08 -12.91
CA ALA A 125 11.19 10.07 -12.74
C ALA A 125 10.42 9.85 -11.42
N PHE A 126 10.09 8.60 -11.10
CA PHE A 126 9.44 8.25 -9.83
C PHE A 126 10.31 8.65 -8.63
N VAL A 127 11.59 8.28 -8.65
CA VAL A 127 12.57 8.61 -7.61
C VAL A 127 12.67 10.12 -7.42
N SER A 128 12.78 10.90 -8.53
CA SER A 128 12.86 12.36 -8.48
C SER A 128 11.60 13.00 -7.89
N VAL A 129 10.41 12.56 -8.31
CA VAL A 129 9.13 13.09 -7.79
C VAL A 129 9.00 12.80 -6.30
N CYS A 130 9.28 11.54 -5.89
CA CYS A 130 9.20 11.15 -4.49
C CYS A 130 10.21 11.92 -3.62
N PHE A 131 11.41 12.18 -4.14
CA PHE A 131 12.42 12.99 -3.46
C PHE A 131 11.93 14.42 -3.24
N ILE A 132 11.39 15.08 -4.28
CA ILE A 132 10.87 16.45 -4.15
C ILE A 132 9.73 16.51 -3.12
N VAL A 133 8.79 15.55 -3.17
CA VAL A 133 7.69 15.50 -2.20
C VAL A 133 8.21 15.30 -0.77
N SER A 134 9.17 14.39 -0.57
CA SER A 134 9.77 14.13 0.74
C SER A 134 10.61 15.33 1.23
N TRP A 135 11.34 16.00 0.33
CA TRP A 135 12.07 17.23 0.65
C TRP A 135 11.11 18.35 1.05
N VAL A 136 10.00 18.57 0.31
CA VAL A 136 8.98 19.57 0.69
C VAL A 136 8.42 19.25 2.08
N ALA A 137 8.05 18.01 2.33
CA ALA A 137 7.51 17.58 3.63
C ALA A 137 8.50 17.84 4.77
N LEU A 138 9.76 17.43 4.61
CA LEU A 138 10.80 17.64 5.61
C LEU A 138 11.09 19.13 5.83
N THR A 139 11.29 19.89 4.76
CA THR A 139 11.57 21.33 4.83
C THR A 139 10.43 22.06 5.54
N SER A 140 9.19 21.73 5.23
CA SER A 140 8.02 22.33 5.86
C SER A 140 7.96 22.07 7.37
N ILE A 141 8.20 20.81 7.78
CA ILE A 141 8.25 20.44 9.20
C ILE A 141 9.41 21.17 9.90
N VAL A 142 10.59 21.19 9.29
CA VAL A 142 11.79 21.83 9.84
C VAL A 142 11.60 23.34 9.98
N CYS A 143 11.03 24.02 8.99
CA CYS A 143 10.77 25.46 9.04
C CYS A 143 9.71 25.86 10.08
N VAL A 144 8.84 24.95 10.50
CA VAL A 144 7.84 25.20 11.57
C VAL A 144 8.41 24.92 12.96
N LEU A 145 9.26 23.87 13.09
CA LEU A 145 9.69 23.37 14.39
C LEU A 145 11.08 23.87 14.83
N LEU A 146 11.95 24.25 13.89
CA LEU A 146 13.33 24.67 14.16
C LEU A 146 13.51 26.17 13.89
N PRO A 147 14.59 26.79 14.41
CA PRO A 147 14.91 28.18 14.14
C PRO A 147 15.21 28.45 12.66
N ALA A 148 14.17 28.76 11.90
CA ALA A 148 14.22 29.12 10.48
C ALA A 148 13.95 30.63 10.31
N PRO A 149 14.27 31.22 9.14
CA PRO A 149 13.88 32.61 8.85
C PRO A 149 12.36 32.82 8.98
N ASP A 150 11.93 33.94 9.59
CA ASP A 150 10.52 34.21 9.89
C ASP A 150 9.59 34.08 8.70
N TRP A 151 10.04 34.49 7.52
CA TRP A 151 9.25 34.36 6.28
C TRP A 151 8.96 32.90 5.89
N ALA A 152 9.75 31.93 6.35
CA ALA A 152 9.61 30.52 6.01
C ALA A 152 8.52 29.80 6.83
N PHE A 153 8.07 30.41 7.92
CA PHE A 153 7.09 29.80 8.84
C PHE A 153 5.74 29.53 8.17
N TRP A 154 5.13 30.53 7.52
CA TRP A 154 3.83 30.35 6.87
C TRP A 154 3.86 29.43 5.66
N PRO A 155 4.84 29.52 4.74
CA PRO A 155 5.06 28.49 3.72
C PRO A 155 5.28 27.11 4.32
N GLY A 156 5.96 27.00 5.47
CA GLY A 156 6.13 25.75 6.20
C GLY A 156 4.80 25.15 6.65
N ILE A 157 3.92 25.94 7.27
CA ILE A 157 2.57 25.47 7.65
C ILE A 157 1.77 25.00 6.43
N LEU A 158 1.77 25.78 5.34
CA LEU A 158 1.09 25.38 4.11
C LEU A 158 1.61 24.04 3.58
N GLY A 159 2.93 23.85 3.57
CA GLY A 159 3.53 22.60 3.11
C GLY A 159 3.20 21.41 4.01
N VAL A 160 3.11 21.60 5.33
CA VAL A 160 2.63 20.57 6.27
C VAL A 160 1.18 20.18 5.94
N VAL A 161 0.30 21.15 5.75
CA VAL A 161 -1.12 20.90 5.38
C VAL A 161 -1.21 20.14 4.07
N VAL A 162 -0.46 20.55 3.05
CA VAL A 162 -0.40 19.87 1.74
C VAL A 162 0.12 18.44 1.89
N THR A 163 1.15 18.22 2.72
CA THR A 163 1.68 16.87 2.98
C THR A 163 0.63 15.97 3.64
N TYR A 164 -0.09 16.47 4.63
CA TYR A 164 -1.19 15.72 5.25
C TYR A 164 -2.33 15.42 4.27
N ALA A 165 -2.73 16.39 3.44
CA ALA A 165 -3.74 16.21 2.41
C ALA A 165 -3.31 15.15 1.38
N LEU A 166 -2.03 15.13 1.02
CA LEU A 166 -1.47 14.12 0.12
C LEU A 166 -1.51 12.72 0.75
N LEU A 167 -1.06 12.56 2.01
CA LEU A 167 -1.11 11.28 2.73
C LEU A 167 -2.55 10.78 2.90
N PHE A 168 -3.47 11.68 3.19
CA PHE A 168 -4.90 11.37 3.24
C PHE A 168 -5.42 10.86 1.88
N THR A 169 -5.04 11.55 0.80
CA THR A 169 -5.41 11.14 -0.56
C THR A 169 -4.82 9.76 -0.92
N LEU A 170 -3.56 9.48 -0.57
CA LEU A 170 -2.93 8.19 -0.79
C LEU A 170 -3.65 7.05 -0.06
N PHE A 171 -4.25 7.33 1.10
CA PHE A 171 -5.02 6.35 1.84
C PHE A 171 -6.39 6.08 1.18
N PHE A 172 -7.13 7.13 0.84
CA PHE A 172 -8.50 6.99 0.32
C PHE A 172 -8.57 6.66 -1.18
N LYS A 173 -7.58 7.09 -1.96
CA LYS A 173 -7.50 6.86 -3.41
C LYS A 173 -6.19 6.17 -3.79
N PRO A 174 -6.03 4.86 -3.52
CA PRO A 174 -4.78 4.15 -3.77
C PRO A 174 -4.44 4.01 -5.28
N SER A 175 -5.39 4.31 -6.16
CA SER A 175 -5.17 4.35 -7.61
C SER A 175 -5.86 5.56 -8.23
N LEU A 176 -5.18 6.19 -9.17
CA LEU A 176 -5.72 7.27 -10.00
C LEU A 176 -5.86 6.78 -11.44
N ARG A 177 -6.97 7.11 -12.09
CA ARG A 177 -7.14 6.86 -13.53
C ARG A 177 -6.63 8.07 -14.31
N PHE A 178 -5.58 7.87 -15.08
CA PHE A 178 -5.03 8.89 -15.96
C PHE A 178 -5.02 8.38 -17.41
N ARG A 179 -5.70 9.07 -18.31
CA ARG A 179 -5.85 8.68 -19.73
C ARG A 179 -6.25 7.21 -19.93
N GLY A 180 -7.24 6.73 -19.13
CA GLY A 180 -7.76 5.36 -19.24
C GLY A 180 -6.88 4.29 -18.56
N ARG A 181 -5.69 4.63 -18.07
CA ARG A 181 -4.80 3.71 -17.35
C ARG A 181 -4.87 3.94 -15.86
N ALA A 182 -4.98 2.87 -15.08
CA ALA A 182 -4.89 2.93 -13.63
C ALA A 182 -3.41 3.09 -13.21
N VAL A 183 -3.10 4.19 -12.54
CA VAL A 183 -1.79 4.41 -11.91
C VAL A 183 -1.97 4.17 -10.42
N HIS A 184 -1.32 3.16 -9.89
CA HIS A 184 -1.31 2.89 -8.47
C HIS A 184 -0.39 3.89 -7.76
N LEU A 185 -0.86 4.48 -6.67
CA LEU A 185 -0.05 5.39 -5.87
C LEU A 185 0.81 4.60 -4.87
N PRO A 186 1.93 5.15 -4.39
CA PRO A 186 2.72 4.53 -3.33
C PRO A 186 1.87 4.30 -2.09
N THR A 187 2.07 3.15 -1.44
CA THR A 187 1.39 2.88 -0.16
C THR A 187 1.93 3.79 0.94
N LEU A 188 1.19 3.97 2.03
CA LEU A 188 1.67 4.74 3.19
C LEU A 188 3.01 4.19 3.72
N ARG A 189 3.22 2.88 3.63
CA ARG A 189 4.48 2.25 4.03
C ARG A 189 5.63 2.64 3.11
N HIS A 190 5.43 2.65 1.78
CA HIS A 190 6.43 3.17 0.83
C HIS A 190 6.72 4.64 1.12
N SER A 191 5.69 5.46 1.29
CA SER A 191 5.82 6.89 1.57
C SER A 191 6.57 7.16 2.88
N ALA A 192 6.27 6.42 3.95
CA ALA A 192 6.97 6.52 5.23
C ALA A 192 8.46 6.14 5.11
N ASN A 193 8.77 5.06 4.36
CA ASN A 193 10.16 4.66 4.10
C ASN A 193 10.90 5.71 3.27
N LEU A 194 10.27 6.25 2.22
CA LEU A 194 10.85 7.32 1.39
C LEU A 194 11.15 8.56 2.24
N LEU A 195 10.20 9.00 3.06
CA LEU A 195 10.38 10.14 3.95
C LEU A 195 11.49 9.88 4.98
N LEU A 196 11.54 8.69 5.59
CA LEU A 196 12.59 8.32 6.55
C LEU A 196 13.99 8.40 5.91
N TRP A 197 14.18 7.75 4.76
CA TRP A 197 15.48 7.73 4.10
C TRP A 197 15.88 9.11 3.55
N THR A 198 14.92 9.88 3.04
CA THR A 198 15.17 11.28 2.63
C THR A 198 15.53 12.16 3.84
N THR A 199 14.89 11.95 4.99
CA THR A 199 15.23 12.69 6.22
C THR A 199 16.66 12.39 6.66
N ILE A 200 17.07 11.13 6.69
CA ILE A 200 18.45 10.74 7.03
C ILE A 200 19.43 11.34 6.02
N ASP A 201 19.15 11.20 4.72
CA ASP A 201 19.98 11.75 3.65
C ASP A 201 20.21 13.26 3.81
N LEU A 202 19.15 14.04 3.86
CA LEU A 202 19.23 15.50 3.91
C LEU A 202 19.81 16.04 5.24
N THR A 203 19.52 15.34 6.35
CA THR A 203 20.10 15.70 7.65
C THR A 203 21.60 15.42 7.67
N THR A 204 22.05 14.29 7.14
CA THR A 204 23.48 13.96 7.08
C THR A 204 24.21 14.81 6.02
N ALA A 205 23.57 15.14 4.89
CA ALA A 205 24.12 16.11 3.92
C ALA A 205 24.33 17.49 4.54
N SER A 206 23.35 17.99 5.30
CA SER A 206 23.47 19.23 6.06
C SER A 206 24.56 19.15 7.12
N ALA A 207 24.71 18.01 7.81
CA ALA A 207 25.76 17.78 8.78
C ALA A 207 27.15 17.74 8.12
N ALA A 208 27.28 17.20 6.91
CA ALA A 208 28.54 17.23 6.17
C ALA A 208 28.98 18.67 5.88
N LEU A 209 28.06 19.57 5.51
CA LEU A 209 28.35 20.99 5.38
C LEU A 209 28.70 21.62 6.72
N TYR A 210 27.93 21.33 7.78
CA TYR A 210 28.14 21.86 9.14
C TYR A 210 29.57 21.59 9.64
N PHE A 211 30.11 20.41 9.46
CA PHE A 211 31.47 20.05 9.84
C PHE A 211 32.54 20.88 9.10
N LEU A 212 32.26 21.33 7.89
CA LEU A 212 33.21 22.09 7.07
C LEU A 212 33.09 23.60 7.24
N LEU A 213 32.07 24.09 7.96
CA LEU A 213 31.96 25.53 8.27
C LEU A 213 33.09 25.99 9.22
N PRO A 214 33.50 27.27 9.16
CA PRO A 214 34.51 27.81 10.05
C PRO A 214 34.10 27.61 11.52
N PRO A 215 35.02 27.27 12.43
CA PRO A 215 34.68 27.02 13.84
C PRO A 215 33.93 28.18 14.53
N GLU A 216 34.17 29.43 14.08
CA GLU A 216 33.62 30.65 14.66
C GLU A 216 32.28 31.08 14.06
N HIS A 217 31.60 30.21 13.27
CA HIS A 217 30.33 30.57 12.62
C HIS A 217 29.18 30.84 13.59
N GLY A 218 29.28 30.41 14.87
CA GLY A 218 28.32 30.74 15.94
C GLY A 218 26.91 30.14 15.79
N LEU A 219 26.63 29.35 14.77
CA LEU A 219 25.32 28.72 14.52
C LEU A 219 25.29 27.30 15.04
N SER A 220 24.18 26.91 15.64
CA SER A 220 23.92 25.51 15.97
C SER A 220 23.51 24.71 14.70
N PHE A 221 23.69 23.39 14.73
CA PHE A 221 23.25 22.52 13.66
C PHE A 221 21.74 22.68 13.35
N LEU A 222 20.90 22.90 14.39
CA LEU A 222 19.46 23.12 14.24
C LEU A 222 19.10 24.41 13.49
N GLN A 223 20.01 25.39 13.44
CA GLN A 223 19.85 26.59 12.63
C GLN A 223 20.38 26.40 11.21
N ILE A 224 21.41 25.60 11.01
CA ILE A 224 21.97 25.30 9.68
C ILE A 224 21.04 24.42 8.85
N LEU A 225 20.36 23.44 9.48
CA LEU A 225 19.51 22.49 8.76
C LEU A 225 18.38 23.17 7.94
N PRO A 226 17.56 24.09 8.49
CA PRO A 226 16.57 24.80 7.68
C PRO A 226 17.19 25.64 6.57
N LEU A 227 18.32 26.30 6.81
CA LEU A 227 19.03 27.09 5.79
C LEU A 227 19.54 26.22 4.64
N PHE A 228 20.12 25.06 4.96
CA PHE A 228 20.55 24.07 3.98
C PHE A 228 19.38 23.58 3.11
N LEU A 229 18.24 23.24 3.73
CA LEU A 229 17.05 22.73 3.01
C LEU A 229 16.44 23.80 2.10
N ILE A 230 16.43 25.06 2.52
CA ILE A 230 15.98 26.20 1.71
C ILE A 230 16.95 26.42 0.54
N ALA A 231 18.27 26.41 0.78
CA ALA A 231 19.28 26.56 -0.26
C ALA A 231 19.22 25.41 -1.28
N LEU A 232 18.99 24.17 -0.83
CA LEU A 232 18.75 23.04 -1.70
C LEU A 232 17.49 23.25 -2.56
N GLY A 233 16.45 23.84 -2.00
CA GLY A 233 15.25 24.21 -2.73
C GLY A 233 15.52 25.21 -3.86
N ALA A 234 16.30 26.23 -3.60
CA ALA A 234 16.73 27.19 -4.61
C ALA A 234 17.53 26.50 -5.73
N ALA A 235 18.41 25.55 -5.37
CA ALA A 235 19.16 24.75 -6.33
C ALA A 235 18.26 23.85 -7.20
N LEU A 236 17.26 23.19 -6.59
CA LEU A 236 16.30 22.33 -7.31
C LEU A 236 15.41 23.11 -8.27
N VAL A 237 14.91 24.28 -7.85
CA VAL A 237 14.05 25.13 -8.70
C VAL A 237 14.83 25.73 -9.87
N SER A 238 16.07 26.13 -9.65
CA SER A 238 16.92 26.72 -10.69
C SER A 238 17.34 25.73 -11.78
N ASN A 239 17.29 24.42 -11.47
CA ASN A 239 17.74 23.35 -12.36
C ASN A 239 19.14 23.57 -12.96
N THR A 240 20.01 24.27 -12.21
CA THR A 240 21.41 24.46 -12.60
C THR A 240 22.20 23.16 -12.44
N PRO A 241 23.21 22.89 -13.28
CA PRO A 241 24.06 21.71 -13.12
C PRO A 241 24.69 21.66 -11.73
N GLY A 242 24.44 20.58 -10.99
CA GLY A 242 24.92 20.44 -9.59
C GLY A 242 24.36 21.46 -8.61
N GLY A 243 23.34 22.26 -8.96
CA GLY A 243 22.83 23.34 -8.11
C GLY A 243 23.81 24.50 -7.90
N ILE A 244 24.85 24.58 -8.73
CA ILE A 244 25.90 25.62 -8.59
C ILE A 244 25.28 27.00 -8.80
N GLY A 245 25.67 27.94 -7.95
CA GLY A 245 25.20 29.32 -7.92
C GLY A 245 24.05 29.52 -6.92
N PRO A 246 22.83 29.10 -7.18
CA PRO A 246 21.69 29.32 -6.29
C PRO A 246 21.85 28.76 -4.89
N PHE A 247 22.47 27.59 -4.74
CA PHE A 247 22.76 27.00 -3.44
C PHE A 247 23.70 27.88 -2.60
N GLU A 248 24.84 28.26 -3.19
CA GLU A 248 25.86 29.08 -2.56
C GLU A 248 25.33 30.48 -2.21
N VAL A 249 24.68 31.13 -3.17
CA VAL A 249 24.14 32.48 -2.98
C VAL A 249 23.09 32.52 -1.86
N THR A 250 22.22 31.50 -1.80
CA THR A 250 21.21 31.41 -0.73
C THR A 250 21.85 31.26 0.64
N LEU A 251 22.87 30.40 0.78
CA LEU A 251 23.59 30.24 2.06
C LEU A 251 24.38 31.49 2.43
N MET A 252 25.03 32.15 1.45
CA MET A 252 25.74 33.42 1.68
C MET A 252 24.80 34.54 2.15
N ALA A 253 23.61 34.62 1.57
CA ALA A 253 22.60 35.57 1.96
C ALA A 253 22.03 35.29 3.37
N ALA A 254 21.93 34.00 3.72
CA ALA A 254 21.42 33.56 5.03
C ALA A 254 22.45 33.67 6.17
N MET A 255 23.75 33.72 5.85
CA MET A 255 24.87 33.79 6.84
C MET A 255 25.79 34.99 6.58
N PRO A 256 25.26 36.23 6.61
CA PRO A 256 26.04 37.44 6.25
C PRO A 256 27.16 37.77 7.26
N HIS A 257 27.13 37.18 8.44
CA HIS A 257 28.13 37.34 9.50
C HIS A 257 29.41 36.53 9.28
N ILE A 258 29.39 35.55 8.34
CA ILE A 258 30.58 34.77 7.99
C ILE A 258 31.27 35.48 6.81
N ALA A 259 32.61 35.64 6.94
CA ALA A 259 33.38 36.24 5.86
C ALA A 259 33.22 35.46 4.55
N PHE A 260 33.05 36.18 3.43
CA PHE A 260 32.77 35.61 2.11
C PHE A 260 33.76 34.52 1.71
N GLY A 261 35.08 34.78 1.91
CA GLY A 261 36.13 33.82 1.53
C GLY A 261 36.08 32.51 2.35
N ASP A 262 35.77 32.60 3.65
CA ASP A 262 35.69 31.45 4.54
C ASP A 262 34.47 30.57 4.22
N LEU A 263 33.33 31.22 3.99
CA LEU A 263 32.12 30.49 3.58
C LEU A 263 32.28 29.86 2.20
N LEU A 264 32.88 30.56 1.25
CA LEU A 264 33.14 30.02 -0.11
C LEU A 264 34.13 28.85 -0.05
N GLY A 265 35.18 28.91 0.80
CA GLY A 265 36.10 27.81 1.02
C GLY A 265 35.42 26.58 1.59
N SER A 266 34.54 26.76 2.59
CA SER A 266 33.71 25.67 3.15
C SER A 266 32.75 25.05 2.14
N LEU A 267 32.09 25.87 1.33
CA LEU A 267 31.20 25.40 0.26
C LEU A 267 31.95 24.62 -0.83
N LEU A 268 33.16 25.05 -1.18
CA LEU A 268 34.03 24.34 -2.11
C LEU A 268 34.47 22.98 -1.53
N ALA A 269 34.88 22.94 -0.26
CA ALA A 269 35.19 21.70 0.45
C ALA A 269 34.01 20.74 0.49
N PHE A 270 32.81 21.25 0.76
CA PHE A 270 31.57 20.48 0.71
C PHE A 270 31.30 19.90 -0.69
N ARG A 271 31.53 20.69 -1.75
CA ARG A 271 31.41 20.21 -3.14
C ARG A 271 32.38 19.06 -3.44
N ILE A 272 33.60 19.14 -2.95
CA ILE A 272 34.59 18.07 -3.13
C ILE A 272 34.09 16.79 -2.44
N VAL A 273 33.73 16.85 -1.16
CA VAL A 273 33.38 15.68 -0.36
C VAL A 273 32.03 15.08 -0.78
N TYR A 274 31.04 15.93 -1.02
CA TYR A 274 29.66 15.46 -1.22
C TYR A 274 29.28 15.21 -2.70
N PHE A 275 29.98 15.83 -3.66
CA PHE A 275 29.67 15.68 -5.08
C PHE A 275 30.80 14.97 -5.84
N VAL A 276 32.05 15.45 -5.73
CA VAL A 276 33.16 14.91 -6.54
C VAL A 276 33.53 13.49 -6.09
N VAL A 277 33.72 13.26 -4.79
CA VAL A 277 34.11 11.93 -4.27
C VAL A 277 33.07 10.86 -4.61
N PRO A 278 31.77 11.04 -4.34
CA PRO A 278 30.76 10.06 -4.74
C PRO A 278 30.66 9.87 -6.26
N ALA A 279 30.84 10.94 -7.06
CA ALA A 279 30.81 10.83 -8.52
C ALA A 279 31.98 10.00 -9.07
N ILE A 280 33.19 10.12 -8.50
CA ILE A 280 34.33 9.28 -8.86
C ILE A 280 34.03 7.82 -8.55
N ILE A 281 33.54 7.53 -7.34
CA ILE A 281 33.16 6.17 -6.94
C ILE A 281 32.08 5.61 -7.87
N ALA A 282 31.06 6.40 -8.19
CA ALA A 282 29.99 6.02 -9.12
C ALA A 282 30.54 5.77 -10.53
N GLY A 283 31.50 6.56 -11.01
CA GLY A 283 32.20 6.33 -12.27
C GLY A 283 32.93 4.98 -12.30
N LEU A 284 33.62 4.62 -11.22
CA LEU A 284 34.25 3.30 -11.07
C LEU A 284 33.23 2.16 -11.07
N VAL A 285 32.10 2.34 -10.43
CA VAL A 285 30.99 1.35 -10.43
C VAL A 285 30.44 1.16 -11.84
N LEU A 286 30.33 2.22 -12.67
CA LEU A 286 29.85 2.12 -14.06
C LEU A 286 30.75 1.27 -14.96
N LEU A 287 32.02 1.12 -14.62
CA LEU A 287 32.95 0.27 -15.40
C LEU A 287 32.60 -1.22 -15.28
N ARG A 288 31.90 -1.64 -14.22
CA ARG A 288 31.52 -3.04 -13.95
C ARG A 288 30.00 -3.14 -13.76
N PRO A 289 29.21 -3.19 -14.84
CA PRO A 289 27.76 -3.39 -14.73
C PRO A 289 27.48 -4.75 -14.10
N PHE A 290 26.33 -4.86 -13.40
CA PHE A 290 25.88 -6.11 -12.82
C PHE A 290 25.55 -7.14 -13.91
N THR A 291 25.70 -8.42 -13.59
CA THR A 291 25.19 -9.50 -14.43
C THR A 291 23.68 -9.57 -14.31
N ALA A 292 23.00 -9.91 -15.41
CA ALA A 292 21.55 -10.05 -15.43
C ALA A 292 21.09 -11.07 -14.39
N PHE A 293 20.11 -10.68 -13.58
CA PHE A 293 19.50 -11.56 -12.59
C PHE A 293 18.41 -12.40 -13.27
N GLN A 294 18.69 -13.72 -13.42
CA GLN A 294 17.67 -14.64 -13.90
C GLN A 294 16.70 -14.96 -12.77
N ARG A 295 15.44 -14.60 -12.95
CA ARG A 295 14.37 -15.01 -12.04
C ARG A 295 14.13 -16.51 -12.21
N PRO A 296 14.18 -17.33 -11.16
CA PRO A 296 13.70 -18.71 -11.25
C PRO A 296 12.18 -18.66 -11.42
N VAL A 297 11.71 -19.05 -12.60
CA VAL A 297 10.27 -19.21 -12.87
C VAL A 297 9.87 -20.57 -12.29
N ARG A 298 9.12 -20.56 -11.18
CA ARG A 298 8.45 -21.74 -10.65
C ARG A 298 6.99 -21.68 -11.10
N HIS A 299 6.56 -22.63 -11.89
CA HIS A 299 5.15 -22.83 -12.26
C HIS A 299 4.52 -23.80 -11.25
N ASP A 300 4.27 -23.35 -10.02
CA ASP A 300 3.43 -24.11 -9.10
C ASP A 300 1.97 -23.80 -9.44
N GLU A 301 1.17 -24.83 -9.68
CA GLU A 301 -0.28 -24.67 -9.88
C GLU A 301 -0.91 -23.96 -8.67
N PRO A 302 -1.82 -23.00 -8.88
CA PRO A 302 -2.47 -22.32 -7.78
C PRO A 302 -3.22 -23.33 -6.90
N PRO A 303 -3.20 -23.17 -5.55
CA PRO A 303 -3.91 -24.08 -4.66
C PRO A 303 -5.40 -24.14 -4.95
N SER A 304 -5.96 -25.36 -4.97
CA SER A 304 -7.40 -25.56 -5.11
C SER A 304 -8.16 -24.93 -3.94
N LEU A 305 -9.23 -24.19 -4.25
CA LEU A 305 -10.14 -23.65 -3.24
C LEU A 305 -11.13 -24.70 -2.73
N ALA A 306 -11.29 -25.82 -3.42
CA ALA A 306 -12.20 -26.90 -3.01
C ALA A 306 -11.75 -27.56 -1.69
N ASP A 307 -10.45 -27.56 -1.42
CA ASP A 307 -9.87 -28.12 -0.19
C ASP A 307 -9.82 -27.12 0.98
N ALA A 308 -10.31 -25.90 0.76
CA ALA A 308 -10.28 -24.86 1.80
C ALA A 308 -11.19 -25.24 2.98
N PRO A 309 -10.73 -25.08 4.22
CA PRO A 309 -11.55 -25.31 5.42
C PRO A 309 -12.81 -24.44 5.47
N ARG A 310 -12.81 -23.35 4.70
CA ARG A 310 -13.88 -22.36 4.61
C ARG A 310 -14.25 -22.12 3.16
N SER A 311 -15.48 -22.43 2.77
CA SER A 311 -15.97 -22.19 1.42
C SER A 311 -16.12 -20.69 1.10
N GLU A 312 -16.33 -19.83 2.12
CA GLU A 312 -16.38 -18.36 1.99
C GLU A 312 -15.12 -17.78 1.31
N VAL A 313 -14.00 -18.50 1.32
CA VAL A 313 -12.76 -18.09 0.66
C VAL A 313 -12.95 -17.85 -0.84
N ALA A 314 -13.95 -18.49 -1.46
CA ALA A 314 -14.26 -18.32 -2.89
C ALA A 314 -14.67 -16.88 -3.26
N VAL A 315 -14.93 -16.00 -2.30
CA VAL A 315 -15.11 -14.55 -2.53
C VAL A 315 -13.91 -13.91 -3.24
N ILE A 316 -12.72 -14.53 -3.15
CA ILE A 316 -11.52 -14.03 -3.86
C ILE A 316 -11.69 -14.01 -5.38
N ARG A 317 -12.61 -14.80 -5.94
CA ARG A 317 -12.95 -14.80 -7.38
C ARG A 317 -13.51 -13.45 -7.85
N GLN A 318 -14.03 -12.63 -6.93
CA GLN A 318 -14.63 -11.33 -7.25
C GLN A 318 -13.83 -10.14 -6.74
N ASN A 319 -13.04 -10.31 -5.68
CA ASN A 319 -12.33 -9.21 -5.02
C ASN A 319 -10.89 -8.99 -5.52
N GLY A 320 -10.46 -9.74 -6.56
CA GLY A 320 -9.09 -9.68 -7.10
C GLY A 320 -8.05 -10.38 -6.24
N GLY A 321 -8.50 -11.23 -5.30
CA GLY A 321 -7.60 -12.09 -4.52
C GLY A 321 -7.18 -13.34 -5.30
N LYS A 322 -6.15 -14.02 -4.79
CA LYS A 322 -5.60 -15.26 -5.38
C LYS A 322 -5.21 -16.25 -4.29
N ALA A 323 -5.35 -17.55 -4.59
CA ALA A 323 -4.75 -18.61 -3.77
C ALA A 323 -3.28 -18.78 -4.19
N ILE A 324 -2.37 -18.80 -3.21
CA ILE A 324 -0.93 -18.90 -3.46
C ILE A 324 -0.24 -19.85 -2.48
N HIS A 325 0.92 -20.37 -2.91
CA HIS A 325 1.87 -21.05 -2.03
C HIS A 325 2.75 -20.02 -1.34
N LEU A 326 2.85 -20.08 0.00
CA LEU A 326 3.54 -19.08 0.80
C LEU A 326 4.34 -19.74 1.93
N LEU A 327 5.64 -20.01 1.70
CA LEU A 327 6.59 -20.49 2.73
C LEU A 327 6.04 -21.64 3.60
N GLY A 328 5.54 -22.71 2.96
CA GLY A 328 5.00 -23.88 3.66
C GLY A 328 3.53 -23.75 4.10
N ALA A 329 2.83 -22.76 3.62
CA ALA A 329 1.38 -22.64 3.74
C ALA A 329 0.74 -22.41 2.36
N LYS A 330 -0.51 -22.85 2.20
CA LYS A 330 -1.38 -22.48 1.08
C LYS A 330 -2.41 -21.50 1.60
N VAL A 331 -2.52 -20.32 0.99
CA VAL A 331 -3.32 -19.23 1.52
C VAL A 331 -4.08 -18.48 0.44
N ALA A 332 -5.24 -17.95 0.78
CA ALA A 332 -5.96 -17.01 -0.05
C ALA A 332 -5.52 -15.58 0.30
N ILE A 333 -4.89 -14.89 -0.62
CA ILE A 333 -4.40 -13.52 -0.44
C ILE A 333 -5.30 -12.54 -1.18
N TRP A 334 -5.73 -11.52 -0.49
CA TRP A 334 -6.44 -10.37 -1.04
C TRP A 334 -5.60 -9.11 -0.86
N PRO A 335 -4.97 -8.60 -1.93
CA PRO A 335 -4.22 -7.36 -1.90
C PRO A 335 -5.18 -6.16 -1.95
N THR A 336 -5.15 -5.33 -0.94
CA THR A 336 -5.88 -4.05 -0.89
C THR A 336 -4.94 -2.87 -1.13
N GLY A 337 -5.42 -1.64 -1.01
CA GLY A 337 -4.59 -0.44 -1.17
C GLY A 337 -3.37 -0.40 -0.27
N GLN A 338 -3.53 -0.76 1.01
CA GLN A 338 -2.48 -0.66 2.02
C GLN A 338 -2.07 -2.02 2.60
N THR A 339 -2.87 -3.09 2.42
CA THR A 339 -2.63 -4.38 3.06
C THR A 339 -2.36 -5.50 2.07
N MET A 340 -1.65 -6.52 2.56
CA MET A 340 -1.55 -7.85 1.99
C MET A 340 -2.29 -8.77 2.96
N THR A 341 -3.56 -9.01 2.67
CA THR A 341 -4.49 -9.67 3.60
C THR A 341 -4.65 -11.13 3.26
N ALA A 342 -4.28 -12.03 4.19
CA ALA A 342 -4.74 -13.41 4.12
C ALA A 342 -6.19 -13.48 4.63
N LEU A 343 -7.07 -14.04 3.82
CA LEU A 343 -8.47 -14.23 4.16
C LEU A 343 -8.64 -15.61 4.81
N PHE A 344 -9.29 -15.62 5.97
CA PHE A 344 -9.62 -16.80 6.76
C PHE A 344 -8.41 -17.59 7.27
N ASP A 345 -8.58 -18.84 7.58
CA ASP A 345 -7.50 -19.75 7.89
C ASP A 345 -6.74 -20.15 6.61
N PRO A 346 -5.46 -20.48 6.70
CA PRO A 346 -4.75 -21.04 5.56
C PRO A 346 -5.43 -22.32 5.08
N ILE A 347 -5.43 -22.54 3.75
CA ILE A 347 -5.92 -23.77 3.12
C ILE A 347 -5.10 -24.95 3.64
N SER A 348 -3.79 -24.76 3.80
CA SER A 348 -2.92 -25.71 4.51
C SER A 348 -1.77 -24.96 5.19
N GLY A 349 -1.19 -25.58 6.24
CA GLY A 349 -0.14 -24.97 7.04
C GLY A 349 -0.66 -24.37 8.35
N GLY A 350 0.23 -23.78 9.14
CA GLY A 350 -0.06 -23.23 10.46
C GLY A 350 0.26 -21.72 10.59
N ALA A 351 -0.05 -21.18 11.78
CA ALA A 351 0.20 -19.77 12.08
C ALA A 351 1.67 -19.34 11.91
N PRO A 352 2.71 -20.14 12.26
CA PRO A 352 4.10 -19.74 12.05
C PRO A 352 4.45 -19.53 10.57
N SER A 353 4.11 -20.48 9.68
CA SER A 353 4.37 -20.39 8.24
C SER A 353 3.60 -19.21 7.62
N LEU A 354 2.33 -19.06 7.99
CA LEU A 354 1.49 -17.93 7.58
C LEU A 354 2.10 -16.59 7.99
N MET A 355 2.56 -16.45 9.22
CA MET A 355 3.16 -15.23 9.74
C MET A 355 4.45 -14.86 9.01
N HIS A 356 5.35 -15.82 8.83
CA HIS A 356 6.61 -15.59 8.11
C HIS A 356 6.37 -15.22 6.66
N GLY A 357 5.52 -15.98 5.98
CA GLY A 357 5.18 -15.73 4.58
C GLY A 357 4.52 -14.38 4.36
N LEU A 358 3.55 -14.00 5.19
CA LEU A 358 2.89 -12.69 5.09
C LEU A 358 3.85 -11.53 5.39
N ARG A 359 4.76 -11.66 6.36
CA ARG A 359 5.79 -10.64 6.61
C ARG A 359 6.70 -10.46 5.40
N PHE A 360 7.10 -11.57 4.78
CA PHE A 360 7.92 -11.55 3.58
C PHE A 360 7.17 -10.88 2.41
N LEU A 361 5.96 -11.34 2.11
CA LEU A 361 5.12 -10.81 1.04
C LEU A 361 4.79 -9.32 1.26
N GLY A 362 4.43 -8.94 2.50
CA GLY A 362 4.17 -7.55 2.87
C GLY A 362 5.37 -6.64 2.69
N ARG A 363 6.60 -7.13 2.94
CA ARG A 363 7.84 -6.37 2.69
C ARG A 363 8.08 -6.18 1.19
N GLN A 364 7.92 -7.24 0.39
CA GLN A 364 8.11 -7.16 -1.06
C GLN A 364 7.16 -6.19 -1.74
N HIS A 365 5.91 -6.12 -1.26
CA HIS A 365 4.88 -5.24 -1.84
C HIS A 365 4.75 -3.89 -1.11
N GLY A 366 5.57 -3.62 -0.09
CA GLY A 366 5.45 -2.41 0.74
C GLY A 366 4.07 -2.25 1.37
N ARG A 367 3.39 -3.37 1.68
CA ARG A 367 2.05 -3.41 2.27
C ARG A 367 2.08 -3.98 3.69
N ILE A 368 1.05 -3.68 4.46
CA ILE A 368 0.88 -4.21 5.81
C ILE A 368 0.44 -5.67 5.69
N PRO A 369 1.20 -6.64 6.25
CA PRO A 369 0.73 -8.03 6.33
C PRO A 369 -0.41 -8.11 7.34
N MET A 370 -1.52 -8.75 6.95
CA MET A 370 -2.73 -8.86 7.78
C MET A 370 -3.39 -10.22 7.58
N VAL A 371 -4.01 -10.74 8.63
CA VAL A 371 -4.94 -11.87 8.56
C VAL A 371 -6.33 -11.38 8.94
N TYR A 372 -7.35 -11.77 8.19
CA TYR A 372 -8.72 -11.29 8.37
C TYR A 372 -9.72 -12.43 8.44
N LYS A 373 -10.57 -12.44 9.45
CA LYS A 373 -11.58 -13.48 9.75
C LYS A 373 -10.98 -14.87 10.04
N CYS A 374 -9.79 -14.97 10.64
CA CYS A 374 -9.23 -16.27 11.02
C CYS A 374 -9.90 -16.85 12.27
N SER A 375 -9.73 -18.17 12.46
CA SER A 375 -10.20 -18.89 13.65
C SER A 375 -9.42 -18.52 14.91
N ALA A 376 -9.98 -18.86 16.07
CA ALA A 376 -9.33 -18.68 17.36
C ALA A 376 -7.97 -19.40 17.45
N ARG A 377 -7.84 -20.60 16.81
CA ARG A 377 -6.60 -21.37 16.77
C ARG A 377 -5.48 -20.61 16.05
N ILE A 378 -5.75 -20.09 14.87
CA ILE A 378 -4.77 -19.30 14.10
C ILE A 378 -4.47 -17.99 14.82
N ALA A 379 -5.48 -17.31 15.34
CA ALA A 379 -5.34 -16.08 16.11
C ALA A 379 -4.44 -16.24 17.34
N ALA A 380 -4.59 -17.34 18.09
CA ALA A 380 -3.74 -17.67 19.24
C ALA A 380 -2.27 -17.87 18.81
N GLY A 381 -2.02 -18.60 17.71
CA GLY A 381 -0.67 -18.79 17.18
C GLY A 381 -0.04 -17.48 16.70
N LEU A 382 -0.81 -16.60 16.05
CA LEU A 382 -0.32 -15.28 15.64
C LEU A 382 -0.01 -14.38 16.85
N ARG A 383 -0.85 -14.42 17.89
CA ARG A 383 -0.61 -13.70 19.16
C ARG A 383 0.65 -14.18 19.85
N TYR A 384 0.86 -15.50 19.92
CA TYR A 384 2.09 -16.07 20.44
C TYR A 384 3.33 -15.63 19.66
N GLY A 385 3.21 -15.45 18.34
CA GLY A 385 4.25 -14.87 17.45
C GLY A 385 4.37 -13.34 17.53
N GLY A 386 3.75 -12.68 18.52
CA GLY A 386 3.87 -11.24 18.77
C GLY A 386 2.98 -10.35 17.88
N TRP A 387 1.95 -10.91 17.22
CA TRP A 387 0.97 -10.10 16.48
C TRP A 387 -0.13 -9.57 17.41
N SER A 388 -0.61 -8.37 17.10
CA SER A 388 -1.84 -7.84 17.70
C SER A 388 -3.05 -8.53 17.09
N VAL A 389 -3.98 -8.97 17.95
CA VAL A 389 -5.16 -9.74 17.57
C VAL A 389 -6.41 -9.05 18.12
N LEU A 390 -7.43 -8.94 17.27
CA LEU A 390 -8.74 -8.37 17.61
C LEU A 390 -9.85 -9.35 17.27
N HIS A 391 -10.81 -9.55 18.18
CA HIS A 391 -12.07 -10.23 17.91
C HIS A 391 -12.93 -9.33 17.01
N LEU A 392 -13.22 -9.80 15.79
CA LEU A 392 -13.83 -9.00 14.73
C LEU A 392 -15.31 -9.31 14.55
N ALA A 393 -15.66 -10.59 14.56
CA ALA A 393 -16.96 -11.08 14.15
C ALA A 393 -17.25 -12.45 14.79
N ASP A 394 -18.50 -12.88 14.74
CA ASP A 394 -18.94 -14.22 15.08
C ASP A 394 -19.64 -14.87 13.89
N ASP A 395 -19.19 -16.05 13.47
CA ASP A 395 -19.87 -16.85 12.47
C ASP A 395 -21.01 -17.64 13.09
N ALA A 396 -22.12 -17.72 12.39
CA ALA A 396 -23.25 -18.56 12.76
C ALA A 396 -23.14 -19.90 12.01
N VAL A 397 -22.71 -20.95 12.71
CA VAL A 397 -22.44 -22.27 12.11
C VAL A 397 -23.51 -23.28 12.56
N ILE A 398 -24.02 -24.05 11.60
CA ILE A 398 -24.95 -25.14 11.80
C ILE A 398 -24.22 -26.45 11.51
N ASP A 399 -24.36 -27.41 12.41
CA ASP A 399 -24.01 -28.80 12.15
C ASP A 399 -25.09 -29.38 11.22
N ALA A 400 -24.73 -29.58 9.95
CA ALA A 400 -25.70 -29.92 8.91
C ALA A 400 -26.28 -31.33 9.10
N PRO A 401 -25.49 -32.40 9.39
CA PRO A 401 -26.00 -33.74 9.64
C PRO A 401 -26.94 -33.85 10.84
N HIS A 402 -26.80 -32.98 11.85
CA HIS A 402 -27.63 -32.99 13.05
C HIS A 402 -28.66 -31.85 13.06
N TYR A 403 -28.98 -31.31 11.88
CA TYR A 403 -29.94 -30.22 11.77
C TYR A 403 -31.38 -30.73 11.88
N ASP A 404 -32.03 -30.49 13.02
CA ASP A 404 -33.45 -30.78 13.24
C ASP A 404 -34.23 -29.49 13.57
N THR A 405 -35.27 -29.21 12.79
CA THR A 405 -36.16 -28.06 13.01
C THR A 405 -37.08 -28.23 14.21
N ASN A 406 -37.26 -29.47 14.72
CA ASN A 406 -38.23 -29.75 15.79
C ASN A 406 -37.73 -29.41 17.21
N ILE A 407 -36.45 -29.12 17.39
CA ILE A 407 -35.93 -28.73 18.69
C ILE A 407 -36.58 -27.46 19.24
N PRO A 408 -36.76 -27.33 20.56
CA PRO A 408 -37.41 -26.18 21.19
C PRO A 408 -36.79 -24.84 20.79
N ALA A 409 -35.46 -24.76 20.66
CA ALA A 409 -34.72 -23.56 20.30
C ALA A 409 -35.10 -22.99 18.91
N ARG A 410 -35.64 -23.84 18.00
CA ARG A 410 -36.06 -23.45 16.62
C ARG A 410 -37.57 -23.20 16.50
N ARG A 411 -38.29 -22.93 17.62
CA ARG A 411 -39.74 -22.65 17.61
C ARG A 411 -40.09 -21.45 16.71
N THR A 412 -39.31 -20.39 16.77
CA THR A 412 -39.51 -19.22 15.93
C THR A 412 -39.30 -19.54 14.45
N LEU A 413 -38.27 -20.31 14.11
CA LEU A 413 -38.02 -20.79 12.76
C LEU A 413 -39.24 -21.55 12.20
N ARG A 414 -39.75 -22.55 12.94
CA ARG A 414 -40.94 -23.31 12.52
C ARG A 414 -42.15 -22.42 12.21
N ARG A 415 -42.35 -21.37 13.03
CA ARG A 415 -43.44 -20.40 12.80
C ARG A 415 -43.22 -19.65 11.49
N LYS A 416 -41.99 -19.25 11.19
CA LYS A 416 -41.61 -18.54 9.97
C LYS A 416 -41.76 -19.45 8.73
N LEU A 417 -41.34 -20.69 8.81
CA LEU A 417 -41.52 -21.67 7.72
C LEU A 417 -43.01 -21.89 7.38
N ARG A 418 -43.86 -22.08 8.40
CA ARG A 418 -45.31 -22.20 8.19
C ARG A 418 -45.93 -20.92 7.61
N ALA A 419 -45.43 -19.75 7.97
CA ALA A 419 -45.93 -18.48 7.40
C ALA A 419 -45.59 -18.38 5.92
N ALA A 420 -44.37 -18.74 5.50
CA ALA A 420 -43.97 -18.78 4.10
C ALA A 420 -44.80 -19.77 3.28
N GLU A 421 -44.99 -20.98 3.81
CA GLU A 421 -45.81 -22.02 3.18
C GLU A 421 -47.27 -21.56 2.99
N LYS A 422 -47.88 -21.00 4.04
CA LYS A 422 -49.24 -20.46 3.99
C LYS A 422 -49.39 -19.31 2.98
N ALA A 423 -48.33 -18.52 2.78
CA ALA A 423 -48.29 -17.44 1.78
C ALA A 423 -48.01 -17.94 0.36
N GLY A 424 -47.92 -19.24 0.12
CA GLY A 424 -47.71 -19.83 -1.21
C GLY A 424 -46.28 -19.76 -1.71
N VAL A 425 -45.31 -19.53 -0.84
CA VAL A 425 -43.89 -19.51 -1.22
C VAL A 425 -43.43 -20.92 -1.57
N ARG A 426 -42.88 -21.09 -2.78
CA ARG A 426 -42.27 -22.33 -3.27
C ARG A 426 -40.77 -22.12 -3.45
N ILE A 427 -39.97 -23.07 -2.98
CA ILE A 427 -38.51 -23.05 -3.18
C ILE A 427 -38.20 -23.91 -4.42
N GLU A 428 -37.48 -23.34 -5.35
CA GLU A 428 -37.07 -24.00 -6.59
C GLU A 428 -35.54 -24.10 -6.64
N LEU A 429 -35.07 -25.29 -6.96
CA LEU A 429 -33.67 -25.61 -7.20
C LEU A 429 -33.55 -25.95 -8.70
N THR A 430 -33.08 -25.00 -9.51
CA THR A 430 -32.97 -25.21 -10.96
C THR A 430 -31.52 -24.96 -11.42
N PRO A 431 -30.97 -25.77 -12.29
CA PRO A 431 -29.68 -25.48 -12.92
C PRO A 431 -29.77 -24.38 -14.00
N ALA A 432 -30.97 -24.08 -14.50
CA ALA A 432 -31.22 -23.03 -15.47
C ALA A 432 -31.71 -21.76 -14.74
N TRP A 433 -30.78 -20.91 -14.40
CA TRP A 433 -31.10 -19.71 -13.61
C TRP A 433 -31.69 -18.58 -14.44
N PRO A 434 -32.82 -17.98 -14.02
CA PRO A 434 -33.43 -16.84 -14.69
C PRO A 434 -32.67 -15.56 -14.39
N TRP A 435 -31.54 -15.31 -15.06
CA TRP A 435 -30.61 -14.23 -14.79
C TRP A 435 -31.28 -12.85 -14.74
N ALA A 436 -32.24 -12.59 -15.64
CA ALA A 436 -32.97 -11.31 -15.67
C ALA A 436 -33.80 -11.08 -14.39
N GLU A 437 -34.44 -12.13 -13.87
CA GLU A 437 -35.19 -12.02 -12.61
C GLU A 437 -34.28 -11.89 -11.41
N LEU A 438 -33.16 -12.62 -11.35
CA LEU A 438 -32.16 -12.47 -10.28
C LEU A 438 -31.60 -11.04 -10.26
N ALA A 439 -31.26 -10.48 -11.41
CA ALA A 439 -30.79 -9.10 -11.53
C ALA A 439 -31.84 -8.08 -11.08
N ARG A 440 -33.12 -8.31 -11.42
CA ARG A 440 -34.25 -7.48 -10.95
C ARG A 440 -34.35 -7.51 -9.42
N VAL A 441 -34.33 -8.70 -8.82
CA VAL A 441 -34.43 -8.86 -7.35
C VAL A 441 -33.23 -8.22 -6.66
N ASP A 442 -32.03 -8.35 -7.19
CA ASP A 442 -30.83 -7.70 -6.63
C ASP A 442 -30.89 -6.18 -6.75
N ALA A 443 -31.33 -5.65 -7.91
CA ALA A 443 -31.50 -4.21 -8.11
C ALA A 443 -32.53 -3.60 -7.13
N GLU A 444 -33.68 -4.27 -6.94
CA GLU A 444 -34.70 -3.85 -5.99
C GLU A 444 -34.19 -3.92 -4.54
N TRP A 445 -33.42 -4.96 -4.20
CA TRP A 445 -32.77 -5.07 -2.89
C TRP A 445 -31.77 -3.94 -2.66
N GLN A 446 -30.92 -3.60 -3.67
CA GLN A 446 -29.96 -2.50 -3.58
C GLN A 446 -30.64 -1.13 -3.45
N ALA A 447 -31.74 -0.90 -4.14
CA ALA A 447 -32.53 0.35 -4.01
C ALA A 447 -32.99 0.60 -2.56
N ARG A 448 -33.31 -0.47 -1.81
CA ARG A 448 -33.76 -0.38 -0.40
C ARG A 448 -32.64 -0.36 0.63
N ASN A 449 -31.55 -1.06 0.35
CA ASN A 449 -30.48 -1.31 1.32
C ASN A 449 -29.19 -0.53 1.03
N GLY A 450 -29.14 0.18 -0.10
CA GLY A 450 -27.96 0.85 -0.61
C GLY A 450 -27.07 -0.09 -1.44
N MET A 451 -26.01 0.45 -2.01
CA MET A 451 -25.08 -0.29 -2.85
C MET A 451 -24.52 -1.53 -2.12
N ALA A 452 -24.40 -2.63 -2.84
CA ALA A 452 -23.82 -3.84 -2.32
C ALA A 452 -22.36 -3.61 -1.89
N ARG A 453 -22.02 -4.06 -0.69
CA ARG A 453 -20.67 -4.03 -0.16
C ARG A 453 -19.82 -5.07 -0.86
N GLY A 454 -18.50 -4.82 -0.94
CA GLY A 454 -17.54 -5.73 -1.57
C GLY A 454 -16.52 -6.30 -0.61
N GLY A 455 -15.33 -6.56 -1.12
CA GLY A 455 -14.21 -7.07 -0.32
C GLY A 455 -14.42 -8.51 0.10
N THR A 456 -14.86 -8.72 1.34
CA THR A 456 -15.17 -10.04 1.89
C THR A 456 -16.66 -10.40 1.81
N MET A 457 -17.44 -9.66 1.06
CA MET A 457 -18.86 -9.92 0.78
C MET A 457 -19.07 -9.99 -0.72
N GLY A 458 -19.88 -10.97 -1.16
CA GLY A 458 -20.24 -11.12 -2.55
C GLY A 458 -21.14 -9.98 -3.05
N ARG A 459 -20.97 -9.63 -4.33
CA ARG A 459 -21.84 -8.74 -5.09
C ARG A 459 -22.42 -9.52 -6.26
N PHE A 460 -23.69 -9.30 -6.53
CA PHE A 460 -24.34 -10.00 -7.63
C PHE A 460 -23.68 -9.65 -8.97
N SER A 461 -23.20 -10.67 -9.67
CA SER A 461 -22.90 -10.69 -11.10
C SER A 461 -23.10 -12.11 -11.61
N PRO A 462 -23.59 -12.31 -12.84
CA PRO A 462 -23.81 -13.65 -13.39
C PRO A 462 -22.58 -14.55 -13.28
N ASP A 463 -21.41 -14.07 -13.68
CA ASP A 463 -20.15 -14.85 -13.68
C ASP A 463 -19.76 -15.32 -12.28
N TYR A 464 -19.95 -14.45 -11.26
CA TYR A 464 -19.63 -14.80 -9.88
C TYR A 464 -20.63 -15.80 -9.28
N VAL A 465 -21.93 -15.61 -9.56
CA VAL A 465 -23.01 -16.49 -9.06
C VAL A 465 -23.01 -17.83 -9.78
N ALA A 466 -22.59 -17.90 -11.05
CA ALA A 466 -22.50 -19.15 -11.82
C ALA A 466 -21.61 -20.22 -11.17
N GLY A 467 -20.65 -19.82 -10.33
CA GLY A 467 -19.80 -20.72 -9.55
C GLY A 467 -20.34 -21.10 -8.16
N GLN A 468 -21.60 -20.80 -7.86
CA GLN A 468 -22.23 -21.02 -6.55
C GLN A 468 -23.48 -21.91 -6.68
N TRP A 469 -23.93 -22.45 -5.56
CA TRP A 469 -25.24 -23.05 -5.46
C TRP A 469 -26.29 -21.96 -5.24
N VAL A 470 -27.44 -22.06 -5.91
CA VAL A 470 -28.49 -21.05 -5.90
C VAL A 470 -29.83 -21.68 -5.58
N ALA A 471 -30.61 -21.07 -4.68
CA ALA A 471 -32.01 -21.40 -4.44
C ALA A 471 -32.88 -20.18 -4.68
N LEU A 472 -34.01 -20.38 -5.34
CA LEU A 472 -35.01 -19.37 -5.66
C LEU A 472 -36.26 -19.56 -4.84
N ALA A 473 -36.85 -18.48 -4.36
CA ALA A 473 -38.21 -18.48 -3.81
C ALA A 473 -39.16 -17.83 -4.80
N LYS A 474 -40.20 -18.55 -5.20
CA LYS A 474 -41.27 -18.05 -6.07
C LYS A 474 -42.58 -17.91 -5.30
N CYS A 475 -43.31 -16.86 -5.64
CA CYS A 475 -44.71 -16.67 -5.26
C CYS A 475 -45.48 -16.32 -6.52
N GLU A 476 -46.57 -17.04 -6.82
CA GLU A 476 -47.33 -16.86 -8.07
C GLU A 476 -46.45 -16.87 -9.34
N ASP A 477 -45.53 -17.84 -9.42
CA ASP A 477 -44.53 -18.03 -10.49
C ASP A 477 -43.49 -16.90 -10.67
N ARG A 478 -43.53 -15.85 -9.86
CA ARG A 478 -42.54 -14.76 -9.87
C ARG A 478 -41.46 -15.00 -8.82
N VAL A 479 -40.20 -14.79 -9.17
CA VAL A 479 -39.09 -14.85 -8.22
C VAL A 479 -39.19 -13.64 -7.26
N VAL A 480 -39.36 -13.92 -5.96
CA VAL A 480 -39.47 -12.90 -4.89
C VAL A 480 -38.22 -12.85 -4.02
N ALA A 481 -37.42 -13.91 -3.98
CA ALA A 481 -36.14 -13.92 -3.28
C ALA A 481 -35.20 -14.98 -3.82
N PHE A 482 -33.92 -14.83 -3.55
CA PHE A 482 -32.93 -15.87 -3.79
C PHE A 482 -31.79 -15.81 -2.77
N ILE A 483 -31.11 -16.95 -2.60
CA ILE A 483 -29.85 -17.05 -1.88
C ILE A 483 -28.82 -17.74 -2.74
N THR A 484 -27.55 -17.47 -2.43
CA THR A 484 -26.42 -18.18 -3.03
C THR A 484 -25.49 -18.72 -1.94
N CYS A 485 -24.85 -19.85 -2.20
CA CYS A 485 -23.92 -20.48 -1.27
C CYS A 485 -22.62 -20.86 -1.98
N HIS A 486 -21.49 -20.52 -1.35
CA HIS A 486 -20.22 -21.13 -1.67
C HIS A 486 -20.15 -22.56 -1.16
N GLN A 487 -19.46 -23.44 -1.90
CA GLN A 487 -19.34 -24.84 -1.61
C GLN A 487 -17.88 -25.25 -1.48
N SER A 488 -17.56 -26.08 -0.48
CA SER A 488 -16.34 -26.88 -0.40
C SER A 488 -16.71 -28.29 0.08
N THR A 489 -15.73 -29.18 0.09
CA THR A 489 -15.93 -30.56 0.61
C THR A 489 -16.26 -30.60 2.10
N GLN A 490 -15.94 -29.56 2.86
CA GLN A 490 -16.09 -29.51 4.31
C GLN A 490 -17.24 -28.61 4.78
N GLU A 491 -17.53 -27.53 4.04
CA GLU A 491 -18.45 -26.49 4.49
C GLU A 491 -19.20 -25.87 3.30
N TRP A 492 -20.48 -25.61 3.51
CA TRP A 492 -21.23 -24.67 2.67
C TRP A 492 -21.37 -23.34 3.40
N CYS A 493 -21.21 -22.22 2.69
CA CYS A 493 -21.33 -20.88 3.28
C CYS A 493 -22.31 -20.01 2.50
N LEU A 494 -23.28 -19.45 3.20
CA LEU A 494 -24.24 -18.48 2.68
C LEU A 494 -23.51 -17.21 2.25
N ASP A 495 -23.73 -16.75 1.03
CA ASP A 495 -23.11 -15.54 0.47
C ASP A 495 -24.17 -14.45 0.22
N LEU A 496 -24.94 -14.55 -0.85
CA LEU A 496 -25.94 -13.55 -1.17
C LEU A 496 -27.31 -13.92 -0.57
N MET A 497 -27.97 -12.92 0.02
CA MET A 497 -29.38 -12.98 0.44
C MET A 497 -30.10 -11.79 -0.19
N ARG A 498 -31.00 -12.02 -1.12
CA ARG A 498 -31.72 -10.98 -1.85
C ARG A 498 -33.20 -11.25 -1.84
N SER A 499 -34.01 -10.21 -1.61
CA SER A 499 -35.47 -10.32 -1.65
C SER A 499 -36.08 -9.03 -2.16
N THR A 500 -37.22 -9.14 -2.80
CA THR A 500 -38.11 -8.02 -3.14
C THR A 500 -38.78 -7.44 -1.89
N SER A 501 -39.41 -6.28 -2.00
CA SER A 501 -40.13 -5.61 -0.90
C SER A 501 -41.40 -6.38 -0.49
N ASP A 502 -42.01 -7.03 -1.44
CA ASP A 502 -43.26 -7.78 -1.32
C ASP A 502 -43.06 -9.27 -0.97
N ALA A 503 -41.80 -9.70 -0.76
CA ALA A 503 -41.50 -11.07 -0.35
C ALA A 503 -42.21 -11.41 0.98
N PRO A 504 -43.01 -12.51 1.01
CA PRO A 504 -43.75 -12.91 2.21
C PRO A 504 -42.86 -13.18 3.43
N ASP A 505 -43.40 -12.98 4.63
CA ASP A 505 -42.67 -13.26 5.86
C ASP A 505 -42.28 -14.74 5.94
N GLY A 506 -41.04 -14.99 6.33
CA GLY A 506 -40.50 -16.36 6.40
C GLY A 506 -39.84 -16.86 5.11
N THR A 507 -39.98 -16.18 3.96
CA THR A 507 -39.37 -16.58 2.68
C THR A 507 -37.87 -16.83 2.80
N MET A 508 -37.14 -15.91 3.41
CA MET A 508 -35.68 -16.05 3.59
C MET A 508 -35.31 -17.18 4.56
N HIS A 509 -36.18 -17.47 5.56
CA HIS A 509 -35.99 -18.62 6.45
C HIS A 509 -36.18 -19.94 5.71
N ALA A 510 -37.17 -20.01 4.81
CA ALA A 510 -37.40 -21.20 4.00
C ALA A 510 -36.24 -21.49 3.03
N LEU A 511 -35.70 -20.44 2.38
CA LEU A 511 -34.51 -20.58 1.51
C LEU A 511 -33.30 -21.12 2.28
N VAL A 512 -33.00 -20.59 3.45
CA VAL A 512 -31.86 -21.03 4.26
C VAL A 512 -32.09 -22.42 4.84
N ASP A 513 -33.29 -22.75 5.29
CA ASP A 513 -33.64 -24.10 5.74
C ASP A 513 -33.44 -25.16 4.64
N THR A 514 -33.87 -24.84 3.41
CA THR A 514 -33.65 -25.70 2.23
C THR A 514 -32.16 -25.85 1.95
N ALA A 515 -31.37 -24.77 2.02
CA ALA A 515 -29.93 -24.81 1.79
C ALA A 515 -29.20 -25.69 2.81
N ILE A 516 -29.58 -25.62 4.11
CA ILE A 516 -28.99 -26.47 5.15
C ILE A 516 -29.27 -27.94 4.87
N LYS A 517 -30.52 -28.29 4.55
CA LYS A 517 -30.92 -29.66 4.23
C LYS A 517 -30.24 -30.19 2.96
N HIS A 518 -30.05 -29.32 1.99
CA HIS A 518 -29.37 -29.68 0.74
C HIS A 518 -27.85 -29.86 0.95
N ALA A 519 -27.24 -29.04 1.80
CA ALA A 519 -25.84 -29.20 2.19
C ALA A 519 -25.58 -30.53 2.90
N ASP A 520 -26.46 -30.95 3.81
CA ASP A 520 -26.43 -32.27 4.44
C ASP A 520 -26.54 -33.38 3.39
N GLY A 521 -27.53 -33.30 2.50
CA GLY A 521 -27.70 -34.26 1.41
C GLY A 521 -26.49 -34.32 0.45
N ALA A 522 -25.71 -33.27 0.34
CA ALA A 522 -24.46 -33.23 -0.42
C ALA A 522 -23.23 -33.69 0.41
N GLY A 523 -23.40 -34.12 1.65
CA GLY A 523 -22.35 -34.64 2.52
C GLY A 523 -21.51 -33.57 3.23
N ALA A 524 -21.94 -32.30 3.24
CA ALA A 524 -21.24 -31.25 3.96
C ALA A 524 -21.47 -31.39 5.47
N ALA A 525 -20.39 -31.40 6.24
CA ALA A 525 -20.48 -31.48 7.69
C ALA A 525 -21.00 -30.16 8.32
N ARG A 526 -20.83 -29.04 7.65
CA ARG A 526 -21.09 -27.70 8.23
C ARG A 526 -21.80 -26.80 7.23
N PHE A 527 -22.79 -26.06 7.73
CA PHE A 527 -23.40 -24.95 7.02
C PHE A 527 -23.13 -23.65 7.76
N ASN A 528 -22.43 -22.71 7.12
CA ASN A 528 -22.10 -21.44 7.69
C ASN A 528 -23.02 -20.34 7.13
N MET A 529 -23.70 -19.66 8.03
CA MET A 529 -24.57 -18.54 7.66
C MET A 529 -23.80 -17.22 7.54
N ALA A 530 -22.48 -17.26 7.38
CA ALA A 530 -21.54 -16.14 7.37
C ALA A 530 -21.47 -15.35 8.69
N ALA A 531 -20.55 -14.38 8.74
CA ALA A 531 -20.26 -13.62 9.95
C ALA A 531 -21.31 -12.56 10.30
N THR A 532 -21.41 -12.25 11.58
CA THR A 532 -22.00 -11.01 12.11
C THR A 532 -20.93 -10.26 12.90
N PRO A 533 -20.95 -8.92 12.96
CA PRO A 533 -20.02 -8.17 13.80
C PRO A 533 -20.04 -8.69 15.24
N ALA A 534 -18.86 -8.80 15.86
CA ALA A 534 -18.74 -9.22 17.25
C ALA A 534 -19.48 -8.25 18.17
N CYS A 535 -20.06 -8.78 19.27
CA CYS A 535 -20.55 -7.91 20.33
C CYS A 535 -19.36 -7.19 20.98
N PRO A 536 -19.46 -5.87 21.24
CA PRO A 536 -18.37 -5.11 21.83
C PRO A 536 -17.99 -5.69 23.19
N ASN A 537 -16.69 -5.89 23.41
CA ASN A 537 -16.17 -6.27 24.72
C ASN A 537 -16.42 -5.11 25.71
N PRO A 538 -17.16 -5.32 26.82
CA PRO A 538 -17.53 -4.27 27.75
C PRO A 538 -16.33 -3.62 28.46
N ASN A 539 -15.16 -4.24 28.46
CA ASN A 539 -13.99 -3.83 29.24
C ASN A 539 -13.11 -2.75 28.58
N SER A 540 -13.38 -2.31 27.35
CA SER A 540 -12.60 -1.26 26.66
C SER A 540 -13.51 -0.15 26.11
N ALA A 541 -13.33 1.08 26.64
CA ALA A 541 -14.11 2.24 26.22
C ALA A 541 -13.91 2.58 24.73
N PHE A 542 -12.67 2.47 24.22
CA PHE A 542 -12.35 2.70 22.82
C PHE A 542 -13.06 1.68 21.89
N TRP A 543 -13.00 0.39 22.24
CA TRP A 543 -13.63 -0.66 21.44
C TRP A 543 -15.15 -0.62 21.52
N ARG A 544 -15.73 -0.20 22.65
CA ARG A 544 -17.17 0.09 22.72
C ARG A 544 -17.57 1.21 21.79
N TRP A 545 -16.83 2.32 21.80
CA TRP A 545 -17.09 3.43 20.88
C TRP A 545 -16.95 3.02 19.42
N ALA A 546 -15.88 2.32 19.05
CA ALA A 546 -15.64 1.85 17.68
C ALA A 546 -16.73 0.86 17.22
N ALA A 547 -17.19 -0.03 18.09
CA ALA A 547 -18.26 -0.98 17.79
C ALA A 547 -19.64 -0.29 17.69
N VAL A 548 -19.94 0.72 18.53
CA VAL A 548 -21.15 1.53 18.40
C VAL A 548 -21.15 2.26 17.05
N GLN A 549 -20.02 2.84 16.63
CA GLN A 549 -19.92 3.46 15.31
C GLN A 549 -20.11 2.40 14.20
N ALA A 550 -19.46 1.25 14.30
CA ALA A 550 -19.62 0.18 13.32
C ALA A 550 -21.06 -0.36 13.24
N THR A 551 -21.76 -0.48 14.37
CA THR A 551 -23.17 -0.94 14.42
C THR A 551 -24.16 0.14 13.96
N ALA A 552 -23.87 1.42 14.19
CA ALA A 552 -24.68 2.52 13.67
C ALA A 552 -24.69 2.58 12.13
N PHE A 553 -23.58 2.16 11.49
CA PHE A 553 -23.49 2.04 10.03
C PHE A 553 -24.03 0.70 9.47
N SER A 554 -24.45 -0.23 10.30
CA SER A 554 -24.94 -1.55 9.86
C SER A 554 -26.25 -1.88 10.55
N LYS A 555 -27.29 -2.26 9.77
CA LYS A 555 -28.56 -2.84 10.26
C LYS A 555 -28.33 -4.25 10.86
N THR A 556 -27.29 -4.44 11.71
CA THR A 556 -26.74 -5.75 12.10
C THR A 556 -27.57 -6.45 13.17
N ALA A 557 -28.31 -5.73 14.00
CA ALA A 557 -29.14 -6.35 15.04
C ALA A 557 -30.18 -7.30 14.46
N GLY A 558 -30.85 -6.92 13.38
CA GLY A 558 -31.81 -7.78 12.68
C GLY A 558 -31.18 -9.02 12.06
N LEU A 559 -29.95 -8.89 11.53
CA LEU A 559 -29.23 -10.03 10.93
C LEU A 559 -28.83 -11.07 12.01
N ARG A 560 -28.34 -10.63 13.15
CA ARG A 560 -28.00 -11.54 14.26
C ARG A 560 -29.26 -12.25 14.78
N GLN A 561 -30.37 -11.52 14.92
CA GLN A 561 -31.66 -12.10 15.30
C GLN A 561 -32.16 -13.13 14.28
N PHE A 562 -32.09 -12.81 13.00
CA PHE A 562 -32.44 -13.75 11.92
C PHE A 562 -31.65 -15.05 12.05
N LYS A 563 -30.33 -14.97 12.16
CA LYS A 563 -29.46 -16.16 12.30
C LYS A 563 -29.73 -16.94 13.58
N SER A 564 -30.01 -16.26 14.70
CA SER A 564 -30.32 -16.90 15.98
C SER A 564 -31.57 -17.78 15.93
N ASN A 565 -32.52 -17.54 14.99
CA ASN A 565 -33.69 -18.38 14.81
C ASN A 565 -33.35 -19.83 14.39
N PHE A 566 -32.16 -20.04 13.82
CA PHE A 566 -31.65 -21.36 13.44
C PHE A 566 -30.88 -22.05 14.55
N ALA A 567 -30.75 -21.41 15.72
CA ALA A 567 -29.97 -21.89 16.86
C ALA A 567 -28.54 -22.34 16.46
N PRO A 568 -27.73 -21.45 15.89
CA PRO A 568 -26.38 -21.79 15.44
C PRO A 568 -25.40 -21.89 16.61
N GLN A 569 -24.27 -22.54 16.37
CA GLN A 569 -23.07 -22.37 17.19
C GLN A 569 -22.37 -21.09 16.72
N TRP A 570 -22.00 -20.22 17.66
CA TRP A 570 -21.30 -18.97 17.36
C TRP A 570 -19.80 -19.18 17.47
N GLU A 571 -19.09 -19.07 16.37
CA GLU A 571 -17.63 -19.20 16.31
C GLU A 571 -16.96 -17.84 16.14
N PRO A 572 -16.06 -17.44 17.07
CA PRO A 572 -15.40 -16.16 16.98
C PRO A 572 -14.39 -16.10 15.83
N ARG A 573 -14.34 -14.95 15.14
CA ARG A 573 -13.40 -14.64 14.06
C ARG A 573 -12.56 -13.43 14.41
N TYR A 574 -11.29 -13.51 14.06
CA TYR A 574 -10.28 -12.56 14.47
C TYR A 574 -9.59 -11.91 13.28
N ALA A 575 -9.13 -10.66 13.50
CA ALA A 575 -8.15 -10.01 12.66
C ALA A 575 -6.82 -9.91 13.39
N ALA A 576 -5.70 -9.99 12.65
CA ALA A 576 -4.37 -9.91 13.23
C ALA A 576 -3.39 -9.20 12.30
N ALA A 577 -2.46 -8.42 12.88
CA ALA A 577 -1.36 -7.76 12.18
C ALA A 577 -0.13 -7.60 13.09
N PRO A 578 1.07 -7.29 12.54
CA PRO A 578 2.30 -7.16 13.33
C PRO A 578 2.34 -5.89 14.21
N GLY A 579 1.44 -5.77 15.16
CA GLY A 579 1.35 -4.66 16.11
C GLY A 579 0.05 -3.86 15.99
N PRO A 580 -0.25 -2.98 16.98
CA PRO A 580 -1.54 -2.29 17.07
C PRO A 580 -1.75 -1.27 15.93
N VAL A 581 -0.76 -0.47 15.59
CA VAL A 581 -0.86 0.54 14.50
C VAL A 581 -1.09 -0.12 13.14
N PRO A 582 -0.31 -1.13 12.71
CA PRO A 582 -0.61 -1.90 11.50
C PRO A 582 -2.00 -2.54 11.51
N LEU A 583 -2.49 -3.02 12.66
CA LEU A 583 -3.83 -3.61 12.77
C LEU A 583 -4.92 -2.57 12.52
N ILE A 584 -4.83 -1.39 13.15
CA ILE A 584 -5.81 -0.31 12.96
C ILE A 584 -5.82 0.16 11.50
N LEU A 585 -4.64 0.48 10.94
CA LEU A 585 -4.53 0.92 9.55
C LEU A 585 -5.05 -0.14 8.57
N GLY A 586 -4.74 -1.42 8.82
CA GLY A 586 -5.22 -2.53 8.01
C GLY A 586 -6.73 -2.69 8.07
N LEU A 587 -7.34 -2.59 9.26
CA LEU A 587 -8.79 -2.63 9.42
C LEU A 587 -9.49 -1.46 8.73
N CYS A 588 -8.94 -0.25 8.83
CA CYS A 588 -9.47 0.91 8.10
C CYS A 588 -9.38 0.72 6.58
N ASP A 589 -8.30 0.14 6.07
CA ASP A 589 -8.12 -0.13 4.64
C ASP A 589 -9.10 -1.21 4.14
N VAL A 590 -9.25 -2.31 4.88
CA VAL A 590 -10.25 -3.36 4.59
C VAL A 590 -11.67 -2.79 4.65
N ALA A 591 -12.00 -1.98 5.67
CA ALA A 591 -13.31 -1.34 5.78
C ALA A 591 -13.59 -0.41 4.59
N ARG A 592 -12.59 0.35 4.13
CA ARG A 592 -12.71 1.20 2.93
C ARG A 592 -13.04 0.35 1.70
N GLU A 593 -12.32 -0.76 1.46
CA GLU A 593 -12.57 -1.65 0.32
C GLU A 593 -13.94 -2.33 0.40
N VAL A 594 -14.44 -2.60 1.61
CA VAL A 594 -15.77 -3.16 1.81
C VAL A 594 -16.86 -2.13 1.52
N ILE A 595 -16.69 -0.88 1.96
CA ILE A 595 -17.70 0.19 1.82
C ILE A 595 -17.66 0.81 0.42
N MET A 596 -16.47 0.99 -0.15
CA MET A 596 -16.23 1.57 -1.47
C MET A 596 -15.49 0.56 -2.36
N PRO A 597 -16.12 -0.55 -2.73
CA PRO A 597 -15.46 -1.57 -3.50
C PRO A 597 -15.13 -1.07 -4.90
N PRO A 598 -13.99 -1.51 -5.48
CA PRO A 598 -13.70 -1.25 -6.88
C PRO A 598 -14.82 -1.83 -7.77
N PRO A 599 -15.01 -1.31 -8.98
CA PRO A 599 -15.91 -1.92 -9.96
C PRO A 599 -15.61 -3.41 -10.11
N ILE A 600 -16.64 -4.24 -10.30
CA ILE A 600 -16.43 -5.66 -10.62
C ILE A 600 -15.65 -5.69 -11.93
N GLN A 601 -14.46 -6.28 -11.91
CA GLN A 601 -13.72 -6.56 -13.13
C GLN A 601 -14.46 -7.73 -13.79
N GLN A 602 -15.11 -7.49 -14.91
CA GLN A 602 -15.51 -8.57 -15.81
C GLN A 602 -14.20 -9.15 -16.34
N ASP A 603 -13.96 -10.42 -16.06
CA ASP A 603 -12.78 -11.11 -16.54
C ASP A 603 -12.95 -11.28 -18.08
N PRO A 604 -12.13 -10.60 -18.90
CA PRO A 604 -12.22 -10.79 -20.35
C PRO A 604 -11.79 -12.20 -20.78
N GLY A 605 -11.30 -13.00 -19.87
CA GLY A 605 -10.65 -14.28 -20.11
C GLY A 605 -11.57 -15.50 -20.27
N LEU A 606 -12.89 -15.36 -20.05
CA LEU A 606 -13.83 -16.46 -20.41
C LEU A 606 -14.17 -16.52 -21.90
N THR A 607 -13.70 -15.55 -22.69
CA THR A 607 -13.89 -15.51 -24.15
C THR A 607 -12.61 -15.62 -24.98
N SER A 608 -11.42 -15.69 -24.38
CA SER A 608 -10.16 -15.90 -25.10
C SER A 608 -9.22 -16.84 -24.33
N ASN A 609 -8.86 -17.93 -24.98
CA ASN A 609 -7.87 -18.93 -24.54
C ASN A 609 -6.40 -18.41 -24.62
N GLU A 610 -6.14 -17.17 -24.24
CA GLU A 610 -4.76 -16.68 -24.12
C GLU A 610 -4.38 -16.53 -22.65
N PRO A 611 -3.26 -17.13 -22.20
CA PRO A 611 -2.80 -17.01 -20.82
C PRO A 611 -2.30 -15.60 -20.59
N HIS A 612 -3.06 -14.77 -19.89
CA HIS A 612 -2.59 -13.48 -19.39
C HIS A 612 -1.50 -13.70 -18.33
N ASN A 613 -0.32 -13.24 -18.66
CA ASN A 613 0.94 -13.30 -17.91
C ASN A 613 0.90 -12.38 -16.65
N VAL A 614 -0.09 -12.58 -15.77
CA VAL A 614 -0.24 -11.87 -14.48
C VAL A 614 0.39 -12.69 -13.33
N ASP A 615 0.73 -13.95 -13.59
CA ASP A 615 1.19 -14.90 -12.57
C ASP A 615 2.66 -14.73 -12.14
N ALA A 616 3.45 -13.97 -12.89
CA ALA A 616 4.87 -13.73 -12.58
C ALA A 616 5.11 -12.95 -11.27
N ASP A 617 4.10 -12.24 -10.74
CA ASP A 617 4.29 -11.33 -9.62
C ASP A 617 4.20 -12.01 -8.24
N TYR A 618 3.56 -13.18 -8.14
CA TYR A 618 3.38 -13.90 -6.87
C TYR A 618 4.39 -15.04 -6.64
N GLU A 619 5.08 -15.47 -7.69
CA GLU A 619 5.99 -16.63 -7.65
C GLU A 619 7.35 -16.37 -6.99
N VAL A 620 7.78 -15.12 -6.91
CA VAL A 620 9.12 -14.76 -6.38
C VAL A 620 9.25 -15.02 -4.87
N ALA A 621 8.15 -15.17 -4.15
CA ALA A 621 8.16 -15.35 -2.70
C ALA A 621 8.67 -16.74 -2.27
N SER A 622 8.47 -17.79 -3.07
CA SER A 622 8.84 -19.17 -2.72
C SER A 622 10.28 -19.55 -3.02
N ALA A 623 10.96 -18.80 -3.88
CA ALA A 623 12.28 -19.17 -4.41
C ALA A 623 13.49 -18.71 -3.56
N ARG A 624 13.30 -17.93 -2.47
CA ARG A 624 14.42 -17.37 -1.68
C ARG A 624 14.70 -18.06 -0.34
N THR A 625 14.10 -19.20 -0.05
CA THR A 625 14.28 -19.94 1.22
C THR A 625 14.70 -21.40 1.03
N ALA A 626 15.28 -21.76 -0.13
CA ALA A 626 16.00 -23.01 -0.33
C ALA A 626 17.50 -22.74 -0.40
#